data_c099e196f58229fcb84a450f725a2f9f
#
_entry.id   c099e196f58229fcb84a450f725a2f9f
#
_cell.length_a   1.000
_cell.length_b   1.000
_cell.length_c   1.000
_cell.angle_alpha   90.00
_cell.angle_beta   90.00
_cell.angle_gamma   90.00
#
_symmetry.space_group_name_H-M   'P 1'
#
loop_
_entity.id
_entity.type
_entity.pdbx_description
1 polymer ?
#
loop_
_entity_poly.entity_id
_entity_poly.type
_entity_poly.pdbx_seq_one_letter_code
_entity_poly.pdbx_strand_id
1 'polypeptide(L)'
;MAVLTGAVLAAAAACSGSAGGGGGTSTGSAPPARTLTLAPGSGSGTHPAASWPTYGRDFARSGVAAGVARPGRLAVSWRARLDGAVYGQPLLVGNLVIAATEGDSVYALDQATGRVIWRRHVGTPVPLSDLPCGNIDPLGITGTPVYNPASGLVYAVAETSGYHHVLVGISVRDGSIQVERDIPTPDGQPRYDQQRPALAIQAGRVYVAFGGLYGDCGPYRGSVVGIPLSGSGPLISYVVPTPREGAIWGTAGPVTGADGTMYVSVGNGEETGTRFDGSDSVTALSPGLRRTGIFAPSTWADDNAHDLDLGSTQPALLPGGMLLEDGKRGTAYLVDSAHLGGVGGQVAQADVCEAYGGAAVQGSIVYEPCAQGGLAAVDTAGNKIRVRWRGPSAAQGSPVIGGGAVWVTDYQGGTLYELDQATGATRASLGLGTTLPHFSSMSLTGSHAFLGTMEGVIAVGGV
;
A
#
# COMPACT_ATOMS: atom_id res chain seq x y z
N MET A 1 33.19 -0.98 -38.76
CA MET A 1 34.66 -1.12 -38.70
C MET A 1 35.13 -0.89 -37.26
N ALA A 2 35.86 -1.86 -36.78
CA ALA A 2 36.60 -2.04 -35.53
C ALA A 2 35.82 -2.67 -34.36
N VAL A 3 35.99 -3.98 -34.31
CA VAL A 3 35.76 -4.92 -33.19
C VAL A 3 36.98 -4.78 -32.24
N LEU A 4 36.74 -4.75 -30.94
CA LEU A 4 37.80 -5.02 -29.95
C LEU A 4 37.24 -5.99 -28.91
N THR A 5 37.67 -7.24 -29.03
CA THR A 5 37.57 -8.34 -28.07
C THR A 5 38.64 -8.20 -26.99
N GLY A 6 38.24 -8.29 -25.74
CA GLY A 6 39.17 -8.39 -24.59
C GLY A 6 38.80 -9.60 -23.73
N ALA A 7 39.60 -10.66 -23.83
CA ALA A 7 39.54 -11.84 -22.99
C ALA A 7 40.28 -11.57 -21.66
N VAL A 8 39.71 -12.02 -20.55
CA VAL A 8 40.40 -12.09 -19.26
C VAL A 8 40.39 -13.53 -18.75
N LEU A 9 41.58 -13.99 -18.44
CA LEU A 9 41.94 -15.33 -17.99
C LEU A 9 41.40 -15.66 -16.59
N ALA A 10 41.04 -16.92 -16.43
CA ALA A 10 40.84 -17.58 -15.15
C ALA A 10 42.21 -17.94 -14.52
N ALA A 11 42.33 -17.75 -13.23
CA ALA A 11 43.40 -18.33 -12.40
C ALA A 11 42.77 -19.13 -11.27
N ALA A 12 42.94 -20.47 -11.35
CA ALA A 12 42.64 -21.40 -10.30
C ALA A 12 43.90 -21.55 -9.44
N ALA A 13 43.75 -21.50 -8.12
CA ALA A 13 44.77 -21.91 -7.17
C ALA A 13 44.16 -22.93 -6.20
N ALA A 14 44.60 -24.17 -6.34
CA ALA A 14 44.39 -25.26 -5.40
C ALA A 14 45.48 -25.23 -4.35
N CYS A 15 45.16 -25.41 -3.08
CA CYS A 15 46.10 -25.85 -2.06
C CYS A 15 45.41 -26.89 -1.16
N SER A 16 46.00 -28.07 -1.18
CA SER A 16 45.73 -29.23 -0.35
C SER A 16 46.53 -29.20 0.98
N GLY A 17 46.02 -29.83 2.01
CA GLY A 17 46.85 -30.23 3.18
C GLY A 17 46.04 -30.25 4.48
N SER A 18 45.71 -31.28 4.88
CA SER A 18 45.96 -32.46 5.75
C SER A 18 45.30 -32.36 7.14
N ALA A 19 44.87 -33.55 7.55
CA ALA A 19 44.08 -33.92 8.72
C ALA A 19 44.79 -33.76 10.06
N GLY A 20 43.99 -33.49 11.11
CA GLY A 20 44.37 -33.67 12.51
C GLY A 20 43.10 -33.76 13.35
N GLY A 21 42.84 -34.95 13.92
CA GLY A 21 41.66 -35.27 14.69
C GLY A 21 41.69 -34.71 16.12
N GLY A 22 40.51 -34.59 16.70
CA GLY A 22 40.29 -34.24 18.10
C GLY A 22 38.81 -34.12 18.40
N GLY A 23 38.20 -35.18 18.92
CA GLY A 23 36.81 -35.21 19.32
C GLY A 23 36.54 -34.35 20.56
N GLY A 24 35.39 -33.72 20.54
CA GLY A 24 34.83 -32.98 21.65
C GLY A 24 33.38 -32.68 21.37
N THR A 25 32.48 -33.60 21.72
CA THR A 25 31.05 -33.39 21.72
C THR A 25 30.68 -32.48 22.90
N SER A 26 30.45 -31.20 22.64
CA SER A 26 29.72 -30.35 23.57
C SER A 26 28.32 -30.10 23.01
N THR A 27 27.35 -30.81 23.55
CA THR A 27 25.94 -30.53 23.39
C THR A 27 25.58 -29.23 24.14
N GLY A 28 25.75 -28.11 23.48
CA GLY A 28 25.22 -26.84 23.95
C GLY A 28 23.73 -26.80 23.76
N SER A 29 22.95 -27.08 24.79
CA SER A 29 21.52 -26.84 24.84
C SER A 29 21.23 -25.34 24.67
N ALA A 30 20.52 -24.98 23.63
CA ALA A 30 19.95 -23.63 23.47
C ALA A 30 19.08 -23.32 24.70
N PRO A 31 19.15 -22.09 25.25
CA PRO A 31 18.28 -21.71 26.34
C PRO A 31 16.84 -21.74 25.89
N PRO A 32 15.89 -22.19 26.75
CA PRO A 32 14.48 -22.23 26.39
C PRO A 32 13.96 -20.82 26.09
N ALA A 33 13.23 -20.69 24.96
CA ALA A 33 12.51 -19.47 24.62
C ALA A 33 11.60 -19.08 25.79
N ARG A 34 11.89 -17.97 26.44
CA ARG A 34 11.00 -17.40 27.46
C ARG A 34 9.74 -16.94 26.76
N THR A 35 8.68 -17.68 26.90
CA THR A 35 7.32 -17.25 26.60
C THR A 35 7.00 -16.10 27.55
N LEU A 36 7.00 -14.87 27.03
CA LEU A 36 6.47 -13.73 27.77
C LEU A 36 4.96 -13.91 27.85
N THR A 37 4.50 -14.39 28.99
CA THR A 37 3.08 -14.38 29.35
C THR A 37 2.67 -12.93 29.46
N LEU A 38 1.86 -12.44 28.52
CA LEU A 38 1.09 -11.22 28.72
C LEU A 38 0.26 -11.43 29.97
N ALA A 39 0.38 -10.55 30.98
CA ALA A 39 -0.43 -10.61 32.19
C ALA A 39 -1.90 -10.70 31.78
N PRO A 40 -2.70 -11.62 32.37
CA PRO A 40 -4.11 -11.71 32.07
C PRO A 40 -4.79 -10.47 32.64
N GLY A 41 -5.05 -9.48 31.78
CA GLY A 41 -6.03 -8.46 32.06
C GLY A 41 -7.39 -9.17 32.12
N SER A 42 -8.00 -9.17 33.28
CA SER A 42 -9.36 -9.66 33.51
C SER A 42 -10.36 -8.80 32.73
N GLY A 43 -10.66 -9.18 31.50
CA GLY A 43 -11.64 -8.56 30.63
C GLY A 43 -12.10 -9.56 29.58
N SER A 44 -13.38 -9.78 29.48
CA SER A 44 -14.09 -10.59 28.50
C SER A 44 -13.49 -10.41 27.10
N GLY A 45 -13.09 -11.47 26.46
CA GLY A 45 -12.43 -11.71 25.18
C GLY A 45 -12.51 -10.67 24.07
N THR A 46 -12.05 -9.44 24.31
CA THR A 46 -11.89 -8.44 23.25
C THR A 46 -10.47 -8.51 22.68
N HIS A 47 -10.38 -8.62 21.36
CA HIS A 47 -9.12 -8.50 20.65
C HIS A 47 -8.52 -7.09 20.79
N PRO A 48 -7.19 -6.91 20.61
CA PRO A 48 -6.56 -5.60 20.75
C PRO A 48 -7.21 -4.55 19.86
N ALA A 49 -7.46 -3.36 20.40
CA ALA A 49 -7.87 -2.22 19.62
C ALA A 49 -6.73 -1.79 18.69
N ALA A 50 -7.06 -1.35 17.48
CA ALA A 50 -6.09 -0.84 16.52
C ALA A 50 -6.23 0.66 16.36
N SER A 51 -5.11 1.38 16.42
CA SER A 51 -5.05 2.80 16.09
C SER A 51 -4.85 3.02 14.59
N TRP A 52 -4.31 2.01 13.88
CA TRP A 52 -4.09 2.02 12.43
C TRP A 52 -4.37 0.62 11.83
N PRO A 53 -5.65 0.22 11.65
CA PRO A 53 -6.03 -1.14 11.24
C PRO A 53 -5.89 -1.43 9.75
N THR A 54 -5.69 -0.41 8.92
CA THR A 54 -5.64 -0.50 7.46
C THR A 54 -4.90 0.70 6.88
N TYR A 55 -4.61 0.68 5.59
CA TYR A 55 -4.04 1.84 4.89
C TYR A 55 -4.87 3.11 5.11
N GLY A 56 -4.18 4.24 5.31
CA GLY A 56 -4.86 5.51 5.58
C GLY A 56 -5.70 5.51 6.85
N ARG A 57 -5.47 4.55 7.78
CA ARG A 57 -6.09 4.42 9.09
C ARG A 57 -7.54 3.89 9.09
N ASP A 58 -8.34 4.23 8.12
CA ASP A 58 -9.75 3.85 8.01
C ASP A 58 -10.10 3.46 6.57
N PHE A 59 -11.28 2.92 6.34
CA PHE A 59 -11.68 2.49 4.98
C PHE A 59 -12.06 3.63 4.05
N ALA A 60 -12.25 4.85 4.58
CA ALA A 60 -12.34 6.07 3.77
C ALA A 60 -10.97 6.60 3.34
N ARG A 61 -9.88 5.97 3.85
CA ARG A 61 -8.48 6.35 3.57
C ARG A 61 -8.16 7.79 3.96
N SER A 62 -8.75 8.27 5.06
CA SER A 62 -8.59 9.67 5.48
C SER A 62 -7.15 10.07 5.78
N GLY A 63 -6.32 9.13 6.23
CA GLY A 63 -4.93 9.40 6.64
C GLY A 63 -4.80 10.23 7.92
N VAL A 64 -5.89 10.44 8.67
CA VAL A 64 -5.91 11.33 9.85
C VAL A 64 -5.71 10.55 11.13
N ALA A 65 -4.63 10.83 11.86
CA ALA A 65 -4.35 10.32 13.20
C ALA A 65 -4.87 11.27 14.27
N ALA A 66 -5.90 10.86 15.01
CA ALA A 66 -6.36 11.61 16.17
C ALA A 66 -5.42 11.39 17.36
N GLY A 67 -5.24 12.42 18.19
CA GLY A 67 -4.50 12.31 19.47
C GLY A 67 -2.97 12.15 19.31
N VAL A 68 -2.42 12.42 18.13
CA VAL A 68 -0.97 12.50 17.93
C VAL A 68 -0.45 13.80 18.54
N ALA A 69 0.55 13.70 19.40
CA ALA A 69 1.22 14.88 19.94
C ALA A 69 2.15 15.49 18.89
N ARG A 70 2.32 16.79 18.93
CA ARG A 70 3.37 17.45 18.13
C ARG A 70 4.73 17.01 18.67
N PRO A 71 5.61 16.40 17.84
CA PRO A 71 6.94 16.03 18.29
C PRO A 71 7.80 17.27 18.53
N GLY A 72 8.74 17.18 19.47
CA GLY A 72 9.74 18.22 19.71
C GLY A 72 10.83 18.16 18.62
N ARG A 73 11.64 17.13 18.66
CA ARG A 73 12.72 16.88 17.70
C ARG A 73 12.57 15.48 17.11
N LEU A 74 12.64 15.36 15.79
CA LEU A 74 12.59 14.05 15.14
C LEU A 74 13.90 13.29 15.34
N ALA A 75 13.81 12.02 15.73
CA ALA A 75 14.92 11.09 15.81
C ALA A 75 14.47 9.67 15.49
N VAL A 76 15.36 8.87 14.93
CA VAL A 76 15.10 7.43 14.78
C VAL A 76 15.10 6.79 16.15
N SER A 77 13.98 6.18 16.55
CA SER A 77 13.83 5.45 17.80
C SER A 77 14.39 4.04 17.69
N TRP A 78 14.08 3.34 16.62
CA TRP A 78 14.60 2.00 16.33
C TRP A 78 14.49 1.64 14.85
N ARG A 79 15.23 0.61 14.46
CA ARG A 79 15.19 -0.03 13.14
C ARG A 79 15.02 -1.53 13.33
N ALA A 80 14.13 -2.14 12.58
CA ALA A 80 14.00 -3.58 12.50
C ALA A 80 14.32 -4.05 11.08
N ARG A 81 15.42 -4.79 10.91
CA ARG A 81 15.71 -5.45 9.64
C ARG A 81 14.85 -6.70 9.53
N LEU A 82 14.19 -6.86 8.40
CA LEU A 82 13.32 -7.99 8.10
C LEU A 82 13.88 -8.77 6.90
N ASP A 83 13.15 -9.79 6.45
CA ASP A 83 13.56 -10.65 5.34
C ASP A 83 13.24 -10.11 3.94
N GLY A 84 12.74 -8.89 3.83
CA GLY A 84 12.42 -8.24 2.57
C GLY A 84 11.98 -6.79 2.77
N ALA A 85 11.79 -6.11 1.66
CA ALA A 85 11.23 -4.77 1.63
C ALA A 85 9.79 -4.75 2.17
N VAL A 86 9.40 -3.64 2.81
CA VAL A 86 8.04 -3.41 3.32
C VAL A 86 7.41 -2.29 2.49
N TYR A 87 6.68 -2.64 1.44
CA TYR A 87 5.96 -1.70 0.59
C TYR A 87 4.65 -1.24 1.23
N GLY A 88 3.95 -2.17 1.87
CA GLY A 88 2.71 -1.88 2.57
C GLY A 88 2.91 -0.94 3.76
N GLN A 89 1.90 -0.12 4.07
CA GLN A 89 1.89 0.71 5.27
C GLN A 89 1.86 -0.17 6.52
N PRO A 90 2.77 0.00 7.50
CA PRO A 90 2.72 -0.77 8.75
C PRO A 90 1.42 -0.51 9.51
N LEU A 91 0.78 -1.56 10.04
CA LEU A 91 -0.43 -1.42 10.88
C LEU A 91 -0.05 -1.28 12.35
N LEU A 92 -0.91 -0.61 13.13
CA LEU A 92 -0.74 -0.47 14.58
C LEU A 92 -1.91 -1.12 15.32
N VAL A 93 -1.62 -2.24 16.00
CA VAL A 93 -2.62 -3.05 16.71
C VAL A 93 -2.17 -3.27 18.15
N GLY A 94 -2.85 -2.63 19.11
CA GLY A 94 -2.41 -2.61 20.50
C GLY A 94 -1.02 -1.99 20.63
N ASN A 95 -0.06 -2.77 21.14
CA ASN A 95 1.35 -2.40 21.26
C ASN A 95 2.22 -3.02 20.15
N LEU A 96 1.60 -3.48 19.07
CA LEU A 96 2.30 -4.14 17.96
C LEU A 96 2.32 -3.24 16.73
N VAL A 97 3.45 -3.31 16.01
CA VAL A 97 3.56 -2.88 14.61
C VAL A 97 3.51 -4.14 13.76
N ILE A 98 2.53 -4.22 12.86
CA ILE A 98 2.39 -5.33 11.93
C ILE A 98 2.95 -4.89 10.58
N ALA A 99 3.88 -5.64 10.03
CA ALA A 99 4.49 -5.39 8.73
C ALA A 99 4.51 -6.67 7.89
N ALA A 100 4.28 -6.53 6.59
CA ALA A 100 4.40 -7.60 5.63
C ALA A 100 5.54 -7.28 4.65
N THR A 101 6.24 -8.32 4.19
CA THR A 101 7.47 -8.15 3.40
C THR A 101 7.35 -8.81 2.03
N GLU A 102 8.14 -8.33 1.08
CA GLU A 102 8.35 -9.00 -0.20
C GLU A 102 9.03 -10.39 -0.06
N GLY A 103 9.52 -10.73 1.12
CA GLY A 103 9.97 -12.08 1.47
C GLY A 103 8.84 -13.02 1.91
N ASP A 104 7.58 -12.72 1.59
CA ASP A 104 6.38 -13.48 1.98
C ASP A 104 6.29 -13.76 3.49
N SER A 105 6.64 -12.77 4.29
CA SER A 105 6.51 -12.87 5.74
C SER A 105 5.67 -11.74 6.34
N VAL A 106 4.87 -12.09 7.33
CA VAL A 106 4.19 -11.13 8.20
C VAL A 106 4.85 -11.15 9.57
N TYR A 107 5.15 -9.97 10.07
CA TYR A 107 5.80 -9.75 11.34
C TYR A 107 4.89 -8.99 12.30
N ALA A 108 4.96 -9.32 13.57
CA ALA A 108 4.57 -8.42 14.66
C ALA A 108 5.83 -7.97 15.40
N LEU A 109 6.00 -6.66 15.49
CA LEU A 109 7.11 -6.03 16.20
C LEU A 109 6.55 -5.34 17.44
N ASP A 110 7.30 -5.33 18.52
CA ASP A 110 7.03 -4.51 19.68
C ASP A 110 7.14 -3.03 19.30
N GLN A 111 6.09 -2.26 19.52
CA GLN A 111 5.99 -0.89 19.07
C GLN A 111 7.04 0.05 19.70
N ALA A 112 7.46 -0.23 20.93
CA ALA A 112 8.43 0.61 21.65
C ALA A 112 9.88 0.31 21.26
N THR A 113 10.18 -0.94 20.88
CA THR A 113 11.57 -1.41 20.73
C THR A 113 11.92 -1.93 19.35
N GLY A 114 10.95 -2.20 18.49
CA GLY A 114 11.13 -2.84 17.18
C GLY A 114 11.49 -4.32 17.25
N ARG A 115 11.50 -4.92 18.47
CA ARG A 115 11.82 -6.34 18.64
C ARG A 115 10.72 -7.20 18.03
N VAL A 116 11.14 -8.24 17.24
CA VAL A 116 10.21 -9.22 16.69
C VAL A 116 9.55 -10.00 17.82
N ILE A 117 8.22 -9.95 17.90
CA ILE A 117 7.39 -10.75 18.81
C ILE A 117 7.08 -12.09 18.15
N TRP A 118 6.63 -12.08 16.91
CA TRP A 118 6.46 -13.25 16.07
C TRP A 118 6.70 -12.92 14.60
N ARG A 119 7.03 -13.95 13.84
CA ARG A 119 7.13 -13.96 12.37
C ARG A 119 6.31 -15.11 11.83
N ARG A 120 5.59 -14.88 10.76
CA ARG A 120 4.94 -15.92 9.97
C ARG A 120 5.37 -15.82 8.52
N HIS A 121 6.11 -16.82 8.05
CA HIS A 121 6.41 -16.97 6.63
C HIS A 121 5.26 -17.75 5.99
N VAL A 122 4.73 -17.26 4.86
CA VAL A 122 3.48 -17.74 4.28
C VAL A 122 3.64 -18.33 2.87
N GLY A 123 4.79 -18.13 2.23
CA GLY A 123 5.04 -18.66 0.89
C GLY A 123 6.46 -18.38 0.42
N THR A 124 6.81 -18.87 -0.74
CA THR A 124 8.06 -18.52 -1.42
C THR A 124 7.74 -17.46 -2.46
N PRO A 125 8.26 -16.23 -2.32
CA PRO A 125 7.95 -15.15 -3.24
C PRO A 125 8.46 -15.44 -4.65
N VAL A 126 7.93 -14.76 -5.65
CA VAL A 126 8.31 -14.95 -7.05
C VAL A 126 9.55 -14.12 -7.38
N PRO A 127 10.68 -14.74 -7.79
CA PRO A 127 11.82 -13.97 -8.25
C PRO A 127 11.47 -13.15 -9.50
N LEU A 128 12.00 -11.94 -9.62
CA LEU A 128 11.77 -11.08 -10.78
C LEU A 128 12.17 -11.78 -12.11
N SER A 129 13.19 -12.63 -12.07
CA SER A 129 13.63 -13.41 -13.23
C SER A 129 12.56 -14.37 -13.79
N ASP A 130 11.59 -14.76 -12.97
CA ASP A 130 10.51 -15.67 -13.35
C ASP A 130 9.26 -14.91 -13.86
N LEU A 131 9.21 -13.60 -13.57
CA LEU A 131 8.13 -12.73 -14.03
C LEU A 131 8.37 -12.27 -15.47
N PRO A 132 7.29 -12.06 -16.25
CA PRO A 132 7.41 -11.58 -17.63
C PRO A 132 7.86 -10.11 -17.74
N CYS A 133 7.59 -9.32 -16.71
CA CYS A 133 8.03 -7.94 -16.46
C CYS A 133 7.90 -7.63 -14.98
N GLY A 134 8.11 -6.39 -14.55
CA GLY A 134 8.03 -6.00 -13.15
C GLY A 134 9.25 -5.21 -12.68
N ASN A 135 9.22 -4.72 -11.46
CA ASN A 135 10.29 -3.92 -10.86
C ASN A 135 10.51 -4.21 -9.35
N ILE A 136 9.89 -5.26 -8.82
CA ILE A 136 10.05 -5.70 -7.42
C ILE A 136 10.72 -7.07 -7.43
N ASP A 137 11.79 -7.26 -6.65
CA ASP A 137 12.55 -8.49 -6.58
C ASP A 137 12.95 -8.85 -5.13
N PRO A 138 12.48 -10.00 -4.62
CA PRO A 138 11.39 -10.83 -5.15
C PRO A 138 10.03 -10.13 -4.98
N LEU A 139 9.00 -10.61 -5.69
CA LEU A 139 7.62 -10.19 -5.56
C LEU A 139 6.89 -11.11 -4.57
N GLY A 140 6.41 -10.54 -3.48
CA GLY A 140 5.74 -11.25 -2.39
C GLY A 140 4.51 -10.50 -1.87
N ILE A 141 4.53 -10.03 -0.59
CA ILE A 141 3.42 -9.26 -0.03
C ILE A 141 3.65 -7.77 -0.24
N THR A 142 3.17 -7.22 -1.35
CA THR A 142 3.30 -5.79 -1.68
C THR A 142 2.18 -4.95 -1.07
N GLY A 143 0.93 -5.45 -1.09
CA GLY A 143 -0.24 -4.73 -0.61
C GLY A 143 -0.27 -4.54 0.91
N THR A 144 -0.79 -3.40 1.37
CA THR A 144 -1.00 -3.17 2.81
C THR A 144 -2.03 -4.15 3.37
N PRO A 145 -1.68 -4.91 4.42
CA PRO A 145 -2.61 -5.79 5.13
C PRO A 145 -3.78 -5.04 5.75
N VAL A 146 -4.77 -5.79 6.23
CA VAL A 146 -5.92 -5.23 6.97
C VAL A 146 -6.19 -6.04 8.24
N TYR A 147 -6.41 -5.34 9.35
CA TYR A 147 -6.76 -5.95 10.63
C TYR A 147 -8.27 -5.97 10.85
N ASN A 148 -8.80 -7.11 11.25
CA ASN A 148 -10.19 -7.26 11.69
C ASN A 148 -10.27 -7.36 13.21
N PRO A 149 -10.72 -6.31 13.91
CA PRO A 149 -10.82 -6.33 15.39
C PRO A 149 -11.86 -7.32 15.91
N ALA A 150 -12.83 -7.72 15.10
CA ALA A 150 -13.85 -8.69 15.53
C ALA A 150 -13.30 -10.12 15.63
N SER A 151 -12.35 -10.49 14.77
CA SER A 151 -11.71 -11.83 14.78
C SER A 151 -10.31 -11.83 15.38
N GLY A 152 -9.66 -10.66 15.54
CA GLY A 152 -8.25 -10.55 15.93
C GLY A 152 -7.28 -11.01 14.86
N LEU A 153 -7.71 -11.10 13.60
CA LEU A 153 -6.89 -11.53 12.47
C LEU A 153 -6.40 -10.35 11.65
N VAL A 154 -5.16 -10.43 11.22
CA VAL A 154 -4.60 -9.62 10.12
C VAL A 154 -4.69 -10.46 8.84
N TYR A 155 -5.25 -9.87 7.81
CA TYR A 155 -5.31 -10.47 6.48
C TYR A 155 -4.24 -9.84 5.60
N ALA A 156 -3.53 -10.67 4.84
CA ALA A 156 -2.56 -10.28 3.82
C ALA A 156 -2.71 -11.17 2.60
N VAL A 157 -2.24 -10.72 1.45
CA VAL A 157 -2.17 -11.53 0.23
C VAL A 157 -0.70 -11.68 -0.15
N ALA A 158 -0.23 -12.92 -0.25
CA ALA A 158 1.10 -13.27 -0.69
C ALA A 158 1.06 -13.67 -2.17
N GLU A 159 2.03 -13.18 -2.94
CA GLU A 159 2.25 -13.60 -4.32
C GLU A 159 3.40 -14.61 -4.34
N THR A 160 3.06 -15.88 -4.53
CA THR A 160 3.98 -17.01 -4.30
C THR A 160 4.38 -17.71 -5.59
N SER A 161 5.46 -18.48 -5.51
CA SER A 161 5.98 -19.30 -6.62
C SER A 161 4.87 -20.08 -7.32
N GLY A 162 4.89 -20.08 -8.65
CA GLY A 162 3.81 -20.60 -9.47
C GLY A 162 2.71 -19.58 -9.77
N TYR A 163 2.93 -18.32 -9.39
CA TYR A 163 2.01 -17.20 -9.62
C TYR A 163 0.68 -17.36 -8.85
N HIS A 164 0.74 -17.91 -7.63
CA HIS A 164 -0.41 -18.01 -6.76
C HIS A 164 -0.57 -16.75 -5.92
N HIS A 165 -1.79 -16.26 -5.82
CA HIS A 165 -2.16 -15.21 -4.88
C HIS A 165 -2.87 -15.84 -3.69
N VAL A 166 -2.23 -15.86 -2.53
CA VAL A 166 -2.72 -16.56 -1.34
C VAL A 166 -3.16 -15.57 -0.28
N LEU A 167 -4.47 -15.53 0.02
CA LEU A 167 -4.98 -14.83 1.19
C LEU A 167 -4.66 -15.61 2.44
N VAL A 168 -4.00 -14.97 3.40
CA VAL A 168 -3.79 -15.50 4.74
C VAL A 168 -4.48 -14.62 5.79
N GLY A 169 -5.08 -15.25 6.80
CA GLY A 169 -5.60 -14.60 8.00
C GLY A 169 -4.82 -15.08 9.21
N ILE A 170 -4.05 -14.19 9.84
CA ILE A 170 -3.06 -14.48 10.86
C ILE A 170 -3.49 -13.88 12.19
N SER A 171 -3.51 -14.67 13.26
CA SER A 171 -3.78 -14.21 14.62
C SER A 171 -2.71 -13.21 15.08
N VAL A 172 -3.12 -12.00 15.45
CA VAL A 172 -2.19 -10.99 15.98
C VAL A 172 -1.57 -11.40 17.31
N ARG A 173 -2.18 -12.35 18.03
CA ARG A 173 -1.74 -12.81 19.35
C ARG A 173 -0.44 -13.61 19.26
N ASP A 174 -0.35 -14.53 18.29
CA ASP A 174 0.68 -15.57 18.25
C ASP A 174 1.22 -15.86 16.84
N GLY A 175 0.72 -15.17 15.81
CA GLY A 175 1.13 -15.38 14.43
C GLY A 175 0.64 -16.70 13.83
N SER A 176 -0.34 -17.40 14.44
CA SER A 176 -0.91 -18.61 13.85
C SER A 176 -1.79 -18.28 12.63
N ILE A 177 -1.61 -19.04 11.55
CA ILE A 177 -2.48 -18.94 10.37
C ILE A 177 -3.82 -19.63 10.71
N GLN A 178 -4.90 -18.89 10.56
CA GLN A 178 -6.26 -19.38 10.79
C GLN A 178 -7.10 -19.40 9.50
N VAL A 179 -6.71 -18.60 8.51
CA VAL A 179 -7.30 -18.58 7.18
C VAL A 179 -6.16 -18.69 6.18
N GLU A 180 -6.33 -19.57 5.20
CA GLU A 180 -5.44 -19.69 4.05
C GLU A 180 -6.29 -20.06 2.84
N ARG A 181 -6.16 -19.29 1.76
CA ARG A 181 -6.95 -19.51 0.55
C ARG A 181 -6.26 -18.98 -0.68
N ASP A 182 -6.10 -19.83 -1.68
CA ASP A 182 -5.71 -19.43 -3.03
C ASP A 182 -6.82 -18.60 -3.68
N ILE A 183 -6.45 -17.47 -4.28
CA ILE A 183 -7.35 -16.53 -4.92
C ILE A 183 -7.10 -16.62 -6.42
N PRO A 184 -7.95 -17.29 -7.20
CA PRO A 184 -7.83 -17.24 -8.64
C PRO A 184 -8.10 -15.81 -9.13
N THR A 185 -7.24 -15.29 -9.99
CA THR A 185 -7.50 -14.01 -10.65
C THR A 185 -8.67 -14.17 -11.62
N PRO A 186 -9.64 -13.23 -11.62
CA PRO A 186 -10.89 -13.43 -12.37
C PRO A 186 -10.74 -13.48 -13.88
N ASP A 187 -9.65 -12.94 -14.41
CA ASP A 187 -9.31 -12.97 -15.84
C ASP A 187 -8.53 -14.23 -16.26
N GLY A 188 -8.10 -15.05 -15.27
CA GLY A 188 -7.35 -16.28 -15.48
C GLY A 188 -5.89 -16.05 -15.91
N GLN A 189 -5.31 -14.91 -15.58
CA GLN A 189 -3.96 -14.50 -15.99
C GLN A 189 -3.00 -14.26 -14.79
N PRO A 190 -2.93 -15.13 -13.77
CA PRO A 190 -2.23 -14.85 -12.51
C PRO A 190 -0.75 -14.50 -12.67
N ARG A 191 -0.13 -14.92 -13.78
CA ARG A 191 1.27 -14.62 -14.10
C ARG A 191 1.52 -13.14 -14.40
N TYR A 192 0.49 -12.42 -14.81
CA TYR A 192 0.56 -11.02 -15.22
C TYR A 192 -0.10 -10.08 -14.22
N ASP A 193 -0.86 -10.65 -13.29
CA ASP A 193 -1.54 -9.91 -12.25
C ASP A 193 -0.64 -9.62 -11.06
N GLN A 194 -0.75 -8.44 -10.47
CA GLN A 194 -0.08 -8.06 -9.24
C GLN A 194 -1.09 -7.57 -8.21
N GLN A 195 -0.94 -8.05 -6.95
CA GLN A 195 -1.70 -7.56 -5.81
C GLN A 195 -0.90 -6.47 -5.10
N ARG A 196 -1.06 -5.21 -5.50
CA ARG A 196 -0.39 -4.05 -4.90
C ARG A 196 -1.27 -3.22 -3.98
N PRO A 197 -2.59 -3.04 -4.26
CA PRO A 197 -3.48 -2.22 -3.47
C PRO A 197 -3.66 -2.72 -2.05
N ALA A 198 -3.90 -1.79 -1.12
CA ALA A 198 -4.28 -2.13 0.25
C ALA A 198 -5.59 -2.92 0.29
N LEU A 199 -5.67 -3.87 1.21
CA LEU A 199 -6.88 -4.65 1.43
C LEU A 199 -7.96 -3.82 2.12
N ALA A 200 -9.23 -4.17 1.88
CA ALA A 200 -10.37 -3.62 2.60
C ALA A 200 -11.23 -4.73 3.21
N ILE A 201 -11.91 -4.43 4.33
CA ILE A 201 -12.90 -5.35 4.92
C ILE A 201 -14.25 -4.66 4.94
N GLN A 202 -15.26 -5.34 4.40
CA GLN A 202 -16.64 -4.88 4.43
C GLN A 202 -17.60 -6.06 4.25
N ALA A 203 -18.82 -5.96 4.79
CA ALA A 203 -19.89 -6.94 4.60
C ALA A 203 -19.44 -8.40 4.78
N GLY A 204 -18.56 -8.67 5.76
CA GLY A 204 -18.07 -10.02 6.06
C GLY A 204 -17.05 -10.58 5.06
N ARG A 205 -16.42 -9.73 4.25
CA ARG A 205 -15.44 -10.11 3.23
C ARG A 205 -14.18 -9.28 3.31
N VAL A 206 -13.06 -9.87 2.87
CA VAL A 206 -11.85 -9.15 2.44
C VAL A 206 -11.97 -8.85 0.96
N TYR A 207 -11.70 -7.62 0.57
CA TYR A 207 -11.65 -7.20 -0.83
C TYR A 207 -10.20 -6.99 -1.25
N VAL A 208 -9.83 -7.64 -2.34
CA VAL A 208 -8.50 -7.69 -2.93
C VAL A 208 -8.60 -7.16 -4.34
N ALA A 209 -7.88 -6.09 -4.64
CA ALA A 209 -7.81 -5.53 -5.99
C ALA A 209 -6.52 -5.97 -6.67
N PHE A 210 -6.58 -6.16 -7.98
CA PHE A 210 -5.49 -6.58 -8.84
C PHE A 210 -5.28 -5.59 -9.97
N GLY A 211 -4.03 -5.38 -10.33
CA GLY A 211 -3.59 -4.72 -11.54
C GLY A 211 -2.54 -5.58 -12.25
N GLY A 212 -1.85 -4.99 -13.23
CA GLY A 212 -0.73 -5.63 -13.91
C GLY A 212 0.59 -5.45 -13.19
N LEU A 213 1.59 -6.22 -13.61
CA LEU A 213 2.98 -6.00 -13.29
C LEU A 213 3.46 -4.68 -13.92
N TYR A 214 4.44 -4.03 -13.28
CA TYR A 214 5.07 -2.84 -13.88
C TYR A 214 5.59 -3.14 -15.29
N GLY A 215 5.17 -2.30 -16.26
CA GLY A 215 5.46 -2.48 -17.68
C GLY A 215 4.33 -3.11 -18.49
N ASP A 216 3.16 -3.36 -17.87
CA ASP A 216 1.87 -3.74 -18.50
C ASP A 216 1.97 -4.89 -19.51
N CYS A 217 2.83 -5.86 -19.19
CA CYS A 217 3.01 -7.03 -20.05
C CYS A 217 1.84 -8.02 -19.93
N GLY A 218 1.48 -8.62 -21.02
CA GLY A 218 0.49 -9.68 -21.10
C GLY A 218 -0.97 -9.22 -21.09
N PRO A 219 -1.90 -10.17 -21.13
CA PRO A 219 -3.32 -9.88 -21.33
C PRO A 219 -4.11 -9.77 -20.01
N TYR A 220 -3.52 -9.19 -18.96
CA TYR A 220 -4.22 -8.99 -17.68
C TYR A 220 -5.37 -7.98 -17.80
N ARG A 221 -6.30 -8.04 -16.85
CA ARG A 221 -7.34 -7.03 -16.64
C ARG A 221 -7.52 -6.70 -15.17
N GLY A 222 -7.58 -5.42 -14.86
CA GLY A 222 -7.86 -4.97 -13.51
C GLY A 222 -9.12 -5.59 -12.93
N SER A 223 -9.07 -6.01 -11.67
CA SER A 223 -10.18 -6.70 -11.03
C SER A 223 -10.23 -6.47 -9.51
N VAL A 224 -11.39 -6.77 -8.92
CA VAL A 224 -11.57 -6.84 -7.46
C VAL A 224 -12.21 -8.19 -7.12
N VAL A 225 -11.65 -8.87 -6.13
CA VAL A 225 -12.20 -10.14 -5.59
C VAL A 225 -12.65 -9.94 -4.16
N GLY A 226 -13.86 -10.39 -3.82
CA GLY A 226 -14.39 -10.39 -2.45
C GLY A 226 -14.41 -11.79 -1.86
N ILE A 227 -13.58 -12.03 -0.83
CA ILE A 227 -13.38 -13.32 -0.18
C ILE A 227 -14.07 -13.31 1.19
N PRO A 228 -14.88 -14.29 1.57
CA PRO A 228 -15.41 -14.38 2.94
C PRO A 228 -14.29 -14.36 3.98
N LEU A 229 -14.46 -13.66 5.10
CA LEU A 229 -13.49 -13.58 6.21
C LEU A 229 -13.09 -14.95 6.77
N SER A 230 -13.95 -15.95 6.63
CA SER A 230 -13.63 -17.34 7.02
C SER A 230 -12.65 -18.03 6.07
N GLY A 231 -12.33 -17.44 4.92
CA GLY A 231 -11.58 -18.09 3.84
C GLY A 231 -12.40 -19.10 3.04
N SER A 232 -13.56 -19.51 3.49
CA SER A 232 -14.40 -20.52 2.85
C SER A 232 -15.69 -19.93 2.27
N GLY A 233 -16.28 -20.63 1.29
CA GLY A 233 -17.51 -20.18 0.60
C GLY A 233 -17.25 -19.46 -0.74
N PRO A 234 -18.30 -18.96 -1.41
CA PRO A 234 -18.20 -18.44 -2.76
C PRO A 234 -17.45 -17.10 -2.81
N LEU A 235 -16.58 -16.96 -3.81
CA LEU A 235 -15.99 -15.70 -4.20
C LEU A 235 -16.99 -14.85 -4.99
N ILE A 236 -16.83 -13.56 -4.92
CA ILE A 236 -17.47 -12.60 -5.83
C ILE A 236 -16.38 -11.79 -6.52
N SER A 237 -16.61 -11.30 -7.71
CA SER A 237 -15.62 -10.51 -8.44
C SER A 237 -16.24 -9.43 -9.31
N TYR A 238 -15.46 -8.40 -9.54
CA TYR A 238 -15.62 -7.41 -10.60
C TYR A 238 -14.37 -7.44 -11.48
N VAL A 239 -14.55 -7.35 -12.79
CA VAL A 239 -13.47 -7.22 -13.76
C VAL A 239 -13.74 -5.97 -14.57
N VAL A 240 -12.71 -5.14 -14.77
CA VAL A 240 -12.79 -3.97 -15.65
C VAL A 240 -13.14 -4.44 -17.06
N PRO A 241 -14.13 -3.82 -17.72
CA PRO A 241 -14.63 -4.33 -19.00
C PRO A 241 -13.74 -4.00 -20.20
N THR A 242 -12.54 -3.48 -19.99
CA THR A 242 -11.53 -3.28 -21.04
C THR A 242 -11.10 -4.62 -21.65
N PRO A 243 -10.67 -4.68 -22.91
CA PRO A 243 -10.10 -5.89 -23.51
C PRO A 243 -8.83 -6.36 -22.80
N ARG A 244 -7.97 -5.43 -22.35
CA ARG A 244 -6.69 -5.64 -21.67
C ARG A 244 -6.38 -4.44 -20.75
N GLU A 245 -5.51 -4.62 -19.75
CA GLU A 245 -5.08 -3.56 -18.84
C GLU A 245 -6.20 -3.08 -17.90
N GLY A 246 -6.38 -1.78 -17.72
CA GLY A 246 -7.35 -1.24 -16.76
C GLY A 246 -6.98 -1.58 -15.31
N ALA A 247 -5.70 -1.51 -14.98
CA ALA A 247 -5.16 -1.90 -13.67
C ALA A 247 -5.85 -1.16 -12.51
N ILE A 248 -6.19 -1.89 -11.45
CA ILE A 248 -6.54 -1.29 -10.15
C ILE A 248 -5.30 -1.46 -9.28
N TRP A 249 -4.36 -0.49 -9.35
CA TRP A 249 -3.03 -0.62 -8.76
C TRP A 249 -2.66 0.46 -7.73
N GLY A 250 -3.46 1.50 -7.59
CA GLY A 250 -3.26 2.55 -6.60
C GLY A 250 -3.07 1.96 -5.19
N THR A 251 -2.00 2.37 -4.48
CA THR A 251 -1.55 1.73 -3.24
C THR A 251 -2.57 1.74 -2.11
N ALA A 252 -3.46 2.73 -2.07
CA ALA A 252 -4.48 2.83 -1.03
C ALA A 252 -5.61 1.80 -1.18
N GLY A 253 -5.76 1.21 -2.38
CA GLY A 253 -6.79 0.22 -2.67
C GLY A 253 -8.22 0.76 -2.62
N PRO A 254 -9.23 -0.10 -2.48
CA PRO A 254 -10.61 0.33 -2.45
C PRO A 254 -10.90 1.31 -1.30
N VAL A 255 -11.56 2.40 -1.63
CA VAL A 255 -12.03 3.43 -0.67
C VAL A 255 -13.50 3.19 -0.40
N THR A 256 -13.92 3.18 0.87
CA THR A 256 -15.29 2.83 1.22
C THR A 256 -16.03 4.03 1.82
N GLY A 257 -17.15 4.39 1.21
CA GLY A 257 -18.06 5.40 1.73
C GLY A 257 -18.87 4.92 2.94
N ALA A 258 -19.48 5.86 3.66
CA ALA A 258 -20.28 5.56 4.85
C ALA A 258 -21.53 4.70 4.54
N ASP A 259 -22.02 4.73 3.32
CA ASP A 259 -23.13 3.92 2.81
C ASP A 259 -22.71 2.50 2.38
N GLY A 260 -21.42 2.22 2.44
CA GLY A 260 -20.85 0.93 2.03
C GLY A 260 -20.50 0.84 0.55
N THR A 261 -20.66 1.88 -0.24
CA THR A 261 -20.16 1.92 -1.61
C THR A 261 -18.63 1.93 -1.62
N MET A 262 -18.02 1.06 -2.41
CA MET A 262 -16.58 1.04 -2.64
C MET A 262 -16.25 1.77 -3.93
N TYR A 263 -15.25 2.61 -3.89
CA TYR A 263 -14.72 3.31 -5.05
C TYR A 263 -13.31 2.77 -5.35
N VAL A 264 -13.04 2.49 -6.61
CA VAL A 264 -11.72 2.10 -7.11
C VAL A 264 -11.35 2.98 -8.29
N SER A 265 -10.10 3.42 -8.33
CA SER A 265 -9.53 4.06 -9.50
C SER A 265 -8.97 3.00 -10.42
N VAL A 266 -9.25 3.15 -11.70
CA VAL A 266 -8.85 2.25 -12.78
C VAL A 266 -7.87 2.99 -13.67
N GLY A 267 -6.75 2.37 -14.01
CA GLY A 267 -5.74 2.92 -14.90
C GLY A 267 -6.08 2.77 -16.37
N ASN A 268 -5.09 3.06 -17.21
CA ASN A 268 -5.18 2.99 -18.65
C ASN A 268 -5.60 1.60 -19.15
N GLY A 269 -6.33 1.57 -20.25
CA GLY A 269 -6.75 0.37 -20.96
C GLY A 269 -6.25 0.34 -22.39
N GLU A 270 -6.63 -0.71 -23.13
CA GLU A 270 -6.20 -0.88 -24.51
C GLU A 270 -6.98 -0.02 -25.51
N GLU A 271 -8.21 0.38 -25.17
CA GLU A 271 -9.09 1.08 -26.13
C GLU A 271 -8.69 2.57 -26.24
N THR A 272 -8.40 3.00 -27.46
CA THR A 272 -8.02 4.41 -27.76
C THR A 272 -8.96 5.05 -28.78
N GLY A 273 -10.06 4.38 -29.11
CA GLY A 273 -11.06 4.85 -30.07
C GLY A 273 -12.18 5.69 -29.45
N THR A 274 -13.39 5.48 -29.90
CA THR A 274 -14.57 6.26 -29.47
C THR A 274 -15.47 5.53 -28.49
N ARG A 275 -15.24 4.23 -28.29
CA ARG A 275 -16.04 3.38 -27.41
C ARG A 275 -15.37 3.25 -26.05
N PHE A 276 -15.91 3.94 -25.06
CA PHE A 276 -15.42 3.83 -23.69
C PHE A 276 -15.50 2.39 -23.16
N ASP A 277 -14.38 1.89 -22.63
CA ASP A 277 -14.20 0.51 -22.19
C ASP A 277 -14.15 0.33 -20.66
N GLY A 278 -14.23 1.43 -19.90
CA GLY A 278 -14.22 1.40 -18.44
C GLY A 278 -12.84 1.62 -17.81
N SER A 279 -11.79 1.81 -18.60
CA SER A 279 -10.47 2.25 -18.15
C SER A 279 -10.45 3.72 -17.75
N ASP A 280 -9.34 4.20 -17.22
CA ASP A 280 -9.15 5.59 -16.75
C ASP A 280 -10.39 6.15 -16.05
N SER A 281 -10.83 5.47 -15.00
CA SER A 281 -12.12 5.74 -14.36
C SER A 281 -12.09 5.64 -12.85
N VAL A 282 -13.02 6.33 -12.21
CA VAL A 282 -13.50 6.01 -10.86
C VAL A 282 -14.72 5.12 -11.00
N THR A 283 -14.64 3.91 -10.53
CA THR A 283 -15.74 2.94 -10.54
C THR A 283 -16.32 2.75 -9.15
N ALA A 284 -17.63 2.94 -9.00
CA ALA A 284 -18.38 2.66 -7.78
C ALA A 284 -18.92 1.22 -7.80
N LEU A 285 -18.63 0.47 -6.74
CA LEU A 285 -19.02 -0.92 -6.55
C LEU A 285 -19.87 -1.08 -5.29
N SER A 286 -20.96 -1.83 -5.39
CA SER A 286 -21.69 -2.29 -4.21
C SER A 286 -20.86 -3.31 -3.42
N PRO A 287 -21.20 -3.64 -2.16
CA PRO A 287 -20.54 -4.73 -1.42
C PRO A 287 -20.62 -6.10 -2.13
N GLY A 288 -21.57 -6.28 -3.05
CA GLY A 288 -21.69 -7.46 -3.91
C GLY A 288 -20.84 -7.38 -5.20
N LEU A 289 -19.95 -6.39 -5.32
CA LEU A 289 -19.11 -6.11 -6.48
C LEU A 289 -19.89 -5.89 -7.78
N ARG A 290 -21.11 -5.39 -7.69
CA ARG A 290 -21.84 -4.90 -8.85
C ARG A 290 -21.50 -3.42 -9.05
N ARG A 291 -21.10 -3.04 -10.26
CA ARG A 291 -20.89 -1.65 -10.61
C ARG A 291 -22.20 -0.87 -10.49
N THR A 292 -22.20 0.19 -9.68
CA THR A 292 -23.34 1.07 -9.44
C THR A 292 -23.19 2.43 -10.12
N GLY A 293 -21.95 2.83 -10.43
CA GLY A 293 -21.64 4.07 -11.12
C GLY A 293 -20.23 4.03 -11.72
N ILE A 294 -19.94 4.95 -12.59
CA ILE A 294 -18.63 5.16 -13.17
C ILE A 294 -18.47 6.64 -13.56
N PHE A 295 -17.29 7.18 -13.34
CA PHE A 295 -16.82 8.46 -13.89
C PHE A 295 -15.57 8.18 -14.72
N ALA A 296 -15.40 8.86 -15.85
CA ALA A 296 -14.15 8.94 -16.57
C ALA A 296 -13.97 10.35 -17.13
N PRO A 297 -12.74 10.87 -17.23
CA PRO A 297 -12.50 12.12 -17.95
C PRO A 297 -12.85 11.97 -19.42
N SER A 298 -13.21 13.07 -20.08
CA SER A 298 -13.45 13.05 -21.53
C SER A 298 -12.20 12.77 -22.34
N THR A 299 -11.04 12.83 -21.69
CA THR A 299 -9.69 12.52 -22.25
C THR A 299 -9.30 11.06 -22.17
N TRP A 300 -10.13 10.18 -21.59
CA TRP A 300 -9.81 8.78 -21.30
C TRP A 300 -9.11 8.02 -22.46
N ALA A 301 -9.53 8.26 -23.72
CA ALA A 301 -8.93 7.59 -24.89
C ALA A 301 -7.52 8.12 -25.20
N ASP A 302 -7.28 9.41 -24.95
CA ASP A 302 -5.94 10.02 -25.03
C ASP A 302 -5.08 9.61 -23.84
N ASP A 303 -5.68 9.45 -22.65
CA ASP A 303 -5.02 8.95 -21.44
C ASP A 303 -4.53 7.52 -21.65
N ASN A 304 -5.39 6.62 -22.18
CA ASN A 304 -5.00 5.26 -22.58
C ASN A 304 -3.85 5.26 -23.60
N ALA A 305 -3.90 6.15 -24.60
CA ALA A 305 -2.89 6.18 -25.66
C ALA A 305 -1.50 6.64 -25.18
N HIS A 306 -1.43 7.33 -24.04
CA HIS A 306 -0.20 7.96 -23.53
C HIS A 306 0.21 7.49 -22.13
N ASP A 307 -0.38 6.41 -21.61
CA ASP A 307 -0.10 5.89 -20.26
C ASP A 307 -0.31 6.96 -19.17
N LEU A 308 -1.43 7.71 -19.24
CA LEU A 308 -1.76 8.77 -18.31
C LEU A 308 -2.81 8.33 -17.29
N ASP A 309 -2.55 7.18 -16.63
CA ASP A 309 -3.45 6.56 -15.65
C ASP A 309 -4.15 7.55 -14.71
N LEU A 310 -5.47 7.53 -14.71
CA LEU A 310 -6.26 8.06 -13.61
C LEU A 310 -6.08 7.19 -12.36
N GLY A 311 -5.86 5.89 -12.54
CA GLY A 311 -5.68 4.89 -11.48
C GLY A 311 -4.35 4.93 -10.74
N SER A 312 -3.49 5.93 -10.96
CA SER A 312 -2.22 6.08 -10.22
C SER A 312 -2.41 6.54 -8.76
N THR A 313 -3.60 7.04 -8.41
CA THR A 313 -4.01 7.43 -7.06
C THR A 313 -5.25 6.64 -6.60
N GLN A 314 -6.00 7.17 -5.63
CA GLN A 314 -7.33 6.67 -5.24
C GLN A 314 -8.29 7.84 -5.01
N PRO A 315 -9.62 7.61 -5.11
CA PRO A 315 -10.60 8.65 -4.85
C PRO A 315 -10.51 9.16 -3.41
N ALA A 316 -10.31 10.46 -3.23
CA ALA A 316 -10.35 11.11 -1.93
C ALA A 316 -11.81 11.45 -1.56
N LEU A 317 -12.37 10.76 -0.54
CA LEU A 317 -13.73 11.02 -0.07
C LEU A 317 -13.81 12.34 0.69
N LEU A 318 -14.69 13.21 0.27
CA LEU A 318 -14.89 14.54 0.83
C LEU A 318 -16.23 14.66 1.57
N PRO A 319 -16.36 15.59 2.53
CA PRO A 319 -17.64 15.91 3.11
C PRO A 319 -18.67 16.34 2.05
N GLY A 320 -19.93 16.03 2.30
CA GLY A 320 -21.02 16.41 1.40
C GLY A 320 -21.19 15.49 0.18
N GLY A 321 -20.54 14.32 0.19
CA GLY A 321 -20.73 13.33 -0.87
C GLY A 321 -19.97 13.63 -2.15
N MET A 322 -18.84 14.31 -2.05
CA MET A 322 -17.95 14.55 -3.19
C MET A 322 -16.76 13.62 -3.15
N LEU A 323 -16.13 13.39 -4.31
CA LEU A 323 -14.85 12.74 -4.51
C LEU A 323 -13.90 13.69 -5.20
N LEU A 324 -12.63 13.72 -4.81
CA LEU A 324 -11.56 14.24 -5.66
C LEU A 324 -10.75 13.06 -6.20
N GLU A 325 -10.48 13.07 -7.49
CA GLU A 325 -9.58 12.13 -8.16
C GLU A 325 -8.57 12.88 -8.99
N ASP A 326 -7.32 12.48 -8.94
CA ASP A 326 -6.21 12.98 -9.75
C ASP A 326 -5.44 11.78 -10.31
N GLY A 327 -4.52 11.99 -11.22
CA GLY A 327 -3.73 10.92 -11.80
C GLY A 327 -2.50 11.44 -12.56
N LYS A 328 -1.95 10.60 -13.44
CA LYS A 328 -0.74 10.92 -14.21
C LYS A 328 -0.91 12.14 -15.13
N ARG A 329 -2.12 12.43 -15.61
CA ARG A 329 -2.37 13.63 -16.43
C ARG A 329 -2.15 14.93 -15.67
N GLY A 330 -2.31 14.91 -14.35
CA GLY A 330 -2.15 16.09 -13.50
C GLY A 330 -3.37 16.98 -13.43
N THR A 331 -4.51 16.54 -13.97
CA THR A 331 -5.81 17.21 -13.85
C THR A 331 -6.65 16.51 -12.79
N ALA A 332 -6.96 17.22 -11.71
CA ALA A 332 -7.85 16.75 -10.66
C ALA A 332 -9.33 16.98 -11.05
N TYR A 333 -10.17 16.01 -10.73
CA TYR A 333 -11.61 16.00 -11.00
C TYR A 333 -12.40 15.91 -9.70
N LEU A 334 -13.35 16.83 -9.53
CA LEU A 334 -14.32 16.80 -8.44
C LEU A 334 -15.60 16.15 -8.94
N VAL A 335 -16.04 15.06 -8.32
CA VAL A 335 -17.14 14.21 -8.78
C VAL A 335 -18.17 14.03 -7.68
N ASP A 336 -19.45 14.01 -8.00
CA ASP A 336 -20.51 13.64 -7.07
C ASP A 336 -20.51 12.12 -6.84
N SER A 337 -20.28 11.69 -5.60
CA SER A 337 -20.17 10.28 -5.24
C SER A 337 -21.48 9.49 -5.41
N ALA A 338 -22.63 10.16 -5.33
CA ALA A 338 -23.94 9.55 -5.56
C ALA A 338 -24.27 9.42 -7.06
N HIS A 339 -23.67 10.28 -7.90
CA HIS A 339 -23.93 10.33 -9.34
C HIS A 339 -22.62 10.61 -10.09
N LEU A 340 -21.82 9.58 -10.33
CA LEU A 340 -20.51 9.72 -10.97
C LEU A 340 -20.56 10.30 -12.40
N GLY A 341 -21.72 10.30 -13.05
CA GLY A 341 -21.99 11.06 -14.27
C GLY A 341 -21.45 10.48 -15.59
N GLY A 342 -20.73 9.35 -15.56
CA GLY A 342 -20.15 8.76 -16.76
C GLY A 342 -18.96 9.54 -17.30
N VAL A 343 -18.74 9.47 -18.63
CA VAL A 343 -17.64 10.19 -19.28
C VAL A 343 -17.91 11.70 -19.28
N GLY A 344 -16.97 12.48 -18.73
CA GLY A 344 -17.09 13.95 -18.63
C GLY A 344 -18.10 14.42 -17.58
N GLY A 345 -18.47 13.55 -16.61
CA GLY A 345 -19.47 13.85 -15.59
C GLY A 345 -18.95 14.58 -14.34
N GLN A 346 -17.75 15.13 -14.35
CA GLN A 346 -17.20 15.89 -13.24
C GLN A 346 -17.95 17.20 -12.96
N VAL A 347 -18.05 17.55 -11.68
CA VAL A 347 -18.61 18.82 -11.21
C VAL A 347 -17.65 19.98 -11.46
N ALA A 348 -16.35 19.72 -11.29
CA ALA A 348 -15.26 20.66 -11.54
C ALA A 348 -14.00 19.91 -11.90
N GLN A 349 -13.07 20.59 -12.57
CA GLN A 349 -11.72 20.12 -12.81
C GLN A 349 -10.72 21.27 -12.76
N ALA A 350 -9.48 20.97 -12.44
CA ALA A 350 -8.37 21.94 -12.48
C ALA A 350 -7.04 21.19 -12.56
N ASP A 351 -6.04 21.82 -13.15
CA ASP A 351 -4.68 21.29 -13.14
C ASP A 351 -4.09 21.42 -11.74
N VAL A 352 -3.63 20.30 -11.21
CA VAL A 352 -2.98 20.20 -9.89
C VAL A 352 -1.57 19.70 -10.06
N CYS A 353 -1.35 18.41 -10.31
CA CYS A 353 -0.05 17.81 -10.56
C CYS A 353 -0.21 16.37 -11.02
N GLU A 354 0.78 15.85 -11.72
CA GLU A 354 0.96 14.42 -11.91
C GLU A 354 1.07 13.74 -10.54
N ALA A 355 0.11 12.89 -10.17
CA ALA A 355 -0.03 12.34 -8.84
C ALA A 355 0.09 10.81 -8.81
N TYR A 356 0.68 10.29 -7.74
CA TYR A 356 0.84 8.86 -7.48
C TYR A 356 0.69 8.53 -6.00
N GLY A 357 0.13 7.37 -5.70
CA GLY A 357 0.01 6.87 -4.34
C GLY A 357 -1.27 7.32 -3.65
N GLY A 358 -1.24 7.43 -2.32
CA GLY A 358 -2.40 7.76 -1.52
C GLY A 358 -2.44 9.22 -1.07
N ALA A 359 -3.59 9.88 -1.17
CA ALA A 359 -3.81 11.19 -0.58
C ALA A 359 -4.25 11.09 0.90
N ALA A 360 -4.17 12.20 1.63
CA ALA A 360 -4.79 12.34 2.95
C ALA A 360 -5.85 13.45 2.93
N VAL A 361 -6.94 13.26 3.68
CA VAL A 361 -8.12 14.14 3.61
C VAL A 361 -8.50 14.68 4.97
N GLN A 362 -8.61 15.99 5.11
CA GLN A 362 -9.19 16.61 6.30
C GLN A 362 -10.15 17.74 5.94
N GLY A 363 -11.42 17.54 6.18
CA GLY A 363 -12.46 18.50 5.78
C GLY A 363 -12.49 18.63 4.24
N SER A 364 -12.42 19.88 3.74
CA SER A 364 -12.34 20.14 2.30
C SER A 364 -10.93 20.15 1.72
N ILE A 365 -9.91 19.81 2.51
CA ILE A 365 -8.52 19.82 2.07
C ILE A 365 -8.05 18.39 1.78
N VAL A 366 -7.54 18.20 0.58
CA VAL A 366 -6.85 16.99 0.14
C VAL A 366 -5.35 17.30 0.03
N TYR A 367 -4.53 16.46 0.63
CA TYR A 367 -3.07 16.54 0.52
C TYR A 367 -2.63 15.51 -0.52
N GLU A 368 -2.29 16.01 -1.70
CA GLU A 368 -2.02 15.19 -2.90
C GLU A 368 -0.52 15.01 -3.10
N PRO A 369 0.00 13.76 -3.21
CA PRO A 369 1.40 13.51 -3.48
C PRO A 369 1.71 13.69 -4.96
N CYS A 370 2.46 14.75 -5.29
CA CYS A 370 2.82 15.08 -6.66
C CYS A 370 4.19 14.47 -7.02
N ALA A 371 4.30 13.89 -8.21
CA ALA A 371 5.56 13.35 -8.74
C ALA A 371 6.61 14.43 -8.93
N GLN A 372 6.15 15.63 -9.27
CA GLN A 372 7.01 16.82 -9.37
C GLN A 372 6.38 17.97 -8.59
N GLY A 373 7.22 18.74 -7.91
CA GLY A 373 6.76 19.88 -7.12
C GLY A 373 6.30 19.55 -5.71
N GLY A 374 6.44 18.28 -5.28
CA GLY A 374 6.19 17.83 -3.92
C GLY A 374 4.70 17.75 -3.54
N LEU A 375 4.41 17.75 -2.24
CA LEU A 375 3.03 17.66 -1.74
C LEU A 375 2.23 18.91 -2.08
N ALA A 376 1.00 18.74 -2.56
CA ALA A 376 0.04 19.84 -2.77
C ALA A 376 -1.11 19.77 -1.76
N ALA A 377 -1.47 20.90 -1.14
CA ALA A 377 -2.74 21.01 -0.42
C ALA A 377 -3.81 21.60 -1.34
N VAL A 378 -4.82 20.81 -1.64
CA VAL A 378 -5.90 21.12 -2.57
C VAL A 378 -7.18 21.40 -1.79
N ASP A 379 -7.73 22.60 -1.91
CA ASP A 379 -9.01 22.99 -1.31
C ASP A 379 -10.14 22.76 -2.30
N THR A 380 -11.16 22.04 -1.87
CA THR A 380 -12.33 21.68 -2.65
C THR A 380 -13.60 22.43 -2.20
N ALA A 381 -13.49 23.40 -1.30
CA ALA A 381 -14.63 24.13 -0.77
C ALA A 381 -15.43 24.85 -1.86
N GLY A 382 -16.77 24.73 -1.79
CA GLY A 382 -17.70 25.36 -2.74
C GLY A 382 -17.63 24.75 -4.14
N ASN A 383 -17.30 23.46 -4.23
CA ASN A 383 -17.17 22.71 -5.49
C ASN A 383 -16.16 23.33 -6.47
N LYS A 384 -15.06 23.81 -5.92
CA LYS A 384 -13.94 24.37 -6.69
C LYS A 384 -12.65 23.67 -6.27
N ILE A 385 -11.72 23.52 -7.19
CA ILE A 385 -10.41 22.94 -6.93
C ILE A 385 -9.38 24.06 -6.94
N ARG A 386 -8.62 24.21 -5.84
CA ARG A 386 -7.60 25.26 -5.71
C ARG A 386 -6.41 24.74 -4.92
N VAL A 387 -5.22 24.83 -5.47
CA VAL A 387 -3.99 24.59 -4.72
C VAL A 387 -3.76 25.75 -3.75
N ARG A 388 -3.77 25.47 -2.46
CA ARG A 388 -3.49 26.44 -1.39
C ARG A 388 -2.00 26.67 -1.19
N TRP A 389 -1.24 25.58 -1.18
CA TRP A 389 0.20 25.60 -1.02
C TRP A 389 0.84 24.32 -1.60
N ARG A 390 2.14 24.39 -1.82
CA ARG A 390 2.98 23.23 -2.15
C ARG A 390 4.07 23.08 -1.10
N GLY A 391 4.37 21.84 -0.75
CA GLY A 391 5.48 21.48 0.13
C GLY A 391 6.82 21.42 -0.60
N PRO A 392 7.87 20.92 0.07
CA PRO A 392 9.17 20.68 -0.57
C PRO A 392 9.04 19.77 -1.79
N SER A 393 9.77 20.06 -2.85
CA SER A 393 9.68 19.34 -4.14
C SER A 393 9.98 17.84 -4.04
N ALA A 394 10.80 17.45 -3.07
CA ALA A 394 11.14 16.05 -2.81
C ALA A 394 10.09 15.30 -1.94
N ALA A 395 9.12 15.99 -1.35
CA ALA A 395 8.09 15.39 -0.50
C ALA A 395 6.99 14.75 -1.36
N GLN A 396 7.24 13.55 -1.88
CA GLN A 396 6.45 12.88 -2.92
C GLN A 396 5.74 11.59 -2.43
N GLY A 397 6.01 11.14 -1.20
CA GLY A 397 5.36 9.97 -0.62
C GLY A 397 3.90 10.23 -0.24
N SER A 398 3.15 9.18 0.03
CA SER A 398 1.76 9.27 0.46
C SER A 398 1.65 9.89 1.85
N PRO A 399 0.97 11.03 2.00
CA PRO A 399 0.93 11.79 3.25
C PRO A 399 0.00 11.17 4.30
N VAL A 400 0.23 11.55 5.56
CA VAL A 400 -0.71 11.36 6.67
C VAL A 400 -0.77 12.61 7.53
N ILE A 401 -1.86 12.78 8.29
CA ILE A 401 -2.14 13.98 9.09
C ILE A 401 -2.12 13.61 10.58
N GLY A 402 -1.39 14.37 11.38
CA GLY A 402 -1.38 14.18 12.82
C GLY A 402 -0.60 15.28 13.55
N GLY A 403 -0.98 15.63 14.78
CA GLY A 403 -0.31 16.67 15.57
C GLY A 403 -0.38 18.09 14.98
N GLY A 404 -1.40 18.37 14.15
CA GLY A 404 -1.53 19.63 13.40
C GLY A 404 -0.50 19.79 12.29
N ALA A 405 0.06 18.67 11.80
CA ALA A 405 1.03 18.62 10.73
C ALA A 405 0.59 17.62 9.64
N VAL A 406 1.17 17.79 8.47
CA VAL A 406 1.18 16.77 7.40
C VAL A 406 2.55 16.12 7.38
N TRP A 407 2.56 14.81 7.48
CA TRP A 407 3.75 13.98 7.44
C TRP A 407 3.87 13.34 6.07
N VAL A 408 5.03 13.46 5.45
CA VAL A 408 5.27 12.99 4.09
C VAL A 408 6.73 12.58 3.93
N THR A 409 7.00 11.65 3.02
CA THR A 409 8.35 11.17 2.74
C THR A 409 8.86 11.67 1.38
N ASP A 410 10.17 11.90 1.33
CA ASP A 410 10.96 11.76 0.11
C ASP A 410 11.42 10.30 0.05
N TYR A 411 10.73 9.47 -0.73
CA TYR A 411 11.07 8.04 -0.79
C TYR A 411 12.35 7.77 -1.56
N GLN A 412 12.78 8.67 -2.46
CA GLN A 412 14.03 8.53 -3.20
C GLN A 412 15.22 8.93 -2.35
N GLY A 413 15.16 10.09 -1.69
CA GLY A 413 16.22 10.60 -0.83
C GLY A 413 16.18 10.10 0.61
N GLY A 414 15.19 9.30 0.98
CA GLY A 414 15.07 8.72 2.33
C GLY A 414 14.89 9.77 3.43
N THR A 415 14.05 10.77 3.21
CA THR A 415 13.80 11.85 4.17
C THR A 415 12.33 11.84 4.62
N LEU A 416 12.11 11.98 5.92
CA LEU A 416 10.80 12.26 6.50
C LEU A 416 10.65 13.75 6.75
N TYR A 417 9.52 14.32 6.32
CA TYR A 417 9.14 15.72 6.58
C TYR A 417 7.92 15.80 7.48
N GLU A 418 7.96 16.75 8.41
CA GLU A 418 6.80 17.29 9.13
C GLU A 418 6.51 18.67 8.58
N LEU A 419 5.36 18.84 7.90
CA LEU A 419 4.97 20.10 7.29
C LEU A 419 3.86 20.79 8.09
N ASP A 420 3.90 22.10 8.16
CA ASP A 420 2.81 22.89 8.70
C ASP A 420 1.56 22.70 7.85
N GLN A 421 0.48 22.26 8.48
CA GLN A 421 -0.76 21.90 7.79
C GLN A 421 -1.42 23.09 7.07
N ALA A 422 -1.25 24.31 7.57
CA ALA A 422 -1.87 25.51 7.00
C ALA A 422 -1.05 26.13 5.86
N THR A 423 0.27 25.98 5.89
CA THR A 423 1.18 26.72 5.00
C THR A 423 2.09 25.85 4.15
N GLY A 424 2.22 24.54 4.46
CA GLY A 424 3.16 23.63 3.78
C GLY A 424 4.63 23.86 4.17
N ALA A 425 4.92 24.80 5.07
CA ALA A 425 6.29 25.06 5.50
C ALA A 425 6.84 23.86 6.31
N THR A 426 8.09 23.50 6.03
CA THR A 426 8.77 22.44 6.79
C THR A 426 8.94 22.85 8.25
N ARG A 427 8.34 22.13 9.17
CA ARG A 427 8.53 22.28 10.62
C ARG A 427 9.76 21.51 11.09
N ALA A 428 9.90 20.29 10.56
CA ALA A 428 11.04 19.43 10.84
C ALA A 428 11.29 18.50 9.64
N SER A 429 12.52 18.03 9.52
CA SER A 429 12.89 16.97 8.59
C SER A 429 13.95 16.07 9.21
N LEU A 430 13.97 14.79 8.78
CA LEU A 430 14.92 13.81 9.28
C LEU A 430 15.35 12.90 8.13
N GLY A 431 16.66 12.86 7.84
CA GLY A 431 17.24 11.84 6.97
C GLY A 431 17.15 10.47 7.65
N LEU A 432 16.49 9.53 7.00
CA LEU A 432 16.27 8.20 7.54
C LEU A 432 17.47 7.27 7.34
N GLY A 433 18.43 7.63 6.48
CA GLY A 433 19.62 6.82 6.19
C GLY A 433 19.31 5.46 5.56
N THR A 434 18.18 5.35 4.88
CA THR A 434 17.74 4.19 4.11
C THR A 434 16.81 4.65 2.99
N THR A 435 16.71 3.88 1.92
CA THR A 435 15.72 4.11 0.86
C THR A 435 14.36 3.58 1.28
N LEU A 436 13.31 4.18 0.74
CA LEU A 436 11.93 3.80 0.98
C LEU A 436 11.32 3.24 -0.30
N PRO A 437 10.31 2.37 -0.19
CA PRO A 437 9.55 1.93 -1.36
C PRO A 437 8.84 3.10 -2.05
N HIS A 438 8.59 2.97 -3.35
CA HIS A 438 7.78 3.93 -4.08
C HIS A 438 6.42 4.10 -3.43
N PHE A 439 5.95 5.34 -3.32
CA PHE A 439 4.66 5.72 -2.73
C PHE A 439 4.53 5.38 -1.24
N SER A 440 5.67 5.26 -0.54
CA SER A 440 5.68 4.90 0.88
C SER A 440 4.77 5.81 1.69
N SER A 441 4.07 5.21 2.64
CA SER A 441 3.26 5.89 3.63
C SER A 441 3.68 5.46 5.03
N MET A 442 3.09 6.08 6.05
CA MET A 442 3.43 5.81 7.43
C MET A 442 2.19 5.72 8.31
N SER A 443 2.33 5.08 9.46
CA SER A 443 1.33 5.08 10.51
C SER A 443 1.78 5.92 11.69
N LEU A 444 0.87 6.69 12.29
CA LEU A 444 1.16 7.58 13.40
C LEU A 444 0.45 7.14 14.68
N THR A 445 1.14 7.18 15.81
CA THR A 445 0.51 7.09 17.15
C THR A 445 1.35 7.77 18.22
N GLY A 446 0.73 8.40 19.20
CA GLY A 446 1.45 9.14 20.25
C GLY A 446 2.35 10.22 19.65
N SER A 447 3.67 10.05 19.77
CA SER A 447 4.69 10.93 19.18
C SER A 447 5.57 10.19 18.16
N HIS A 448 5.11 9.04 17.62
CA HIS A 448 5.89 8.18 16.73
C HIS A 448 5.25 8.02 15.36
N ALA A 449 6.12 7.94 14.32
CA ALA A 449 5.81 7.50 12.99
C ALA A 449 6.49 6.15 12.70
N PHE A 450 5.80 5.24 12.02
CA PHE A 450 6.30 3.92 11.64
C PHE A 450 6.22 3.77 10.13
N LEU A 451 7.36 3.47 9.51
CA LEU A 451 7.52 3.43 8.05
C LEU A 451 8.09 2.09 7.60
N GLY A 452 7.57 1.58 6.49
CA GLY A 452 8.22 0.52 5.73
C GLY A 452 9.44 1.06 4.98
N THR A 453 10.48 0.24 4.86
CA THR A 453 11.72 0.55 4.13
C THR A 453 12.10 -0.62 3.23
N MET A 454 13.08 -0.42 2.36
CA MET A 454 13.63 -1.51 1.53
C MET A 454 14.32 -2.62 2.35
N GLU A 455 14.54 -2.42 3.65
CA GLU A 455 15.20 -3.39 4.54
C GLU A 455 14.33 -3.83 5.73
N GLY A 456 13.09 -3.36 5.84
CA GLY A 456 12.20 -3.66 6.97
C GLY A 456 11.41 -2.48 7.48
N VAL A 457 11.44 -2.18 8.78
CA VAL A 457 10.65 -1.12 9.42
C VAL A 457 11.53 -0.17 10.22
N ILE A 458 11.21 1.12 10.16
CA ILE A 458 11.83 2.17 10.98
C ILE A 458 10.75 2.87 11.82
N ALA A 459 11.06 3.17 13.08
CA ALA A 459 10.27 4.06 13.92
C ALA A 459 11.01 5.38 14.12
N VAL A 460 10.29 6.47 13.95
CA VAL A 460 10.76 7.82 14.21
C VAL A 460 9.93 8.40 15.36
N GLY A 461 10.57 8.87 16.40
CA GLY A 461 9.92 9.53 17.53
C GLY A 461 10.33 10.98 17.68
N GLY A 462 9.49 11.74 18.38
CA GLY A 462 9.86 13.05 18.90
C GLY A 462 10.51 12.89 20.28
N VAL A 463 11.59 13.58 20.53
CA VAL A 463 12.29 13.66 21.81
C VAL A 463 11.99 15.00 22.46
#